data_9ddf9e4d35eae50da7e5b20e7779d773
#
_entry.id   9ddf9e4d35eae50da7e5b20e7779d773
#
_cell.length_a   1.000
_cell.length_b   1.000
_cell.length_c   1.000
_cell.angle_alpha   90.00
_cell.angle_beta   90.00
_cell.angle_gamma   90.00
#
_symmetry.space_group_name_H-M   'P 1'
#
loop_
_entity.id
_entity.type
_entity.pdbx_description
1 polymer ?
#
loop_
_entity_poly.entity_id
_entity_poly.type
_entity_poly.pdbx_seq_one_letter_code
_entity_poly.pdbx_strand_id
1 'polypeptide(L)'
;MAQINQYLEEALKLNASDLHFVSGDPVRARVHGILRVIRKETLTTDMAEQIIYEIMDGITRRTFDNEDAVDFAYEIPDVSRFRVNAFRHLNGIGAIFRAIPSTALTLVDLNMPSVIHDLCKYTQGMILVTGKTGSGKSTTLAAMIDAMNKRLKGHILTIEDPIEFVHKAQGCLISQREVGVHSPSFAEALHSAMREDPDVVLVGEMRDLETISIAVTAAEMGILVMGTLHTNGAAQTVDRIINSFPADKQSHIRTMISTSLRGVVSQQLLPTSDKPGRVAALEIMINTPAISNLIRQGKLDQLETAIQSGGNVGMKSMDGALMELVNKGRVTGQEAYQQANNKAKFESVRETTEE
;
A
#
# COMPACT_ATOMS: atom_id res chain seq x y z
N MET A 1 14.45 -15.18 -25.28
CA MET A 1 13.53 -15.03 -24.11
C MET A 1 14.04 -15.94 -23.02
N ALA A 2 14.10 -15.45 -21.79
CA ALA A 2 14.55 -16.25 -20.68
C ALA A 2 13.65 -17.50 -20.47
N GLN A 3 14.26 -18.61 -20.09
CA GLN A 3 13.54 -19.89 -19.95
C GLN A 3 12.43 -19.83 -18.90
N ILE A 4 12.58 -19.01 -17.87
CA ILE A 4 11.58 -18.83 -16.81
C ILE A 4 10.24 -18.29 -17.34
N ASN A 5 10.24 -17.52 -18.46
CA ASN A 5 9.05 -16.84 -18.97
C ASN A 5 7.89 -17.79 -19.24
N GLN A 6 8.15 -18.98 -19.78
CA GLN A 6 7.12 -19.99 -20.04
C GLN A 6 6.37 -20.43 -18.79
N TYR A 7 7.06 -20.52 -17.64
CA TYR A 7 6.45 -20.92 -16.35
C TYR A 7 5.65 -19.74 -15.76
N LEU A 8 6.17 -18.52 -15.90
CA LEU A 8 5.50 -17.30 -15.43
C LEU A 8 4.22 -17.04 -16.21
N GLU A 9 4.25 -17.16 -17.53
CA GLU A 9 3.06 -17.01 -18.39
C GLU A 9 2.00 -18.08 -18.10
N GLU A 10 2.42 -19.32 -17.82
CA GLU A 10 1.51 -20.40 -17.44
C GLU A 10 0.85 -20.09 -16.09
N ALA A 11 1.61 -19.62 -15.10
CA ALA A 11 1.10 -19.20 -13.81
C ALA A 11 0.09 -18.03 -13.93
N LEU A 12 0.38 -17.04 -14.78
CA LEU A 12 -0.53 -15.93 -15.06
C LEU A 12 -1.84 -16.40 -15.69
N LYS A 13 -1.81 -17.32 -16.64
CA LYS A 13 -3.02 -17.91 -17.26
C LYS A 13 -3.92 -18.63 -16.23
N LEU A 14 -3.33 -19.13 -15.15
CA LEU A 14 -4.06 -19.75 -14.04
C LEU A 14 -4.53 -18.74 -12.98
N ASN A 15 -4.31 -17.44 -13.18
CA ASN A 15 -4.53 -16.38 -12.19
C ASN A 15 -3.80 -16.66 -10.87
N ALA A 16 -2.58 -17.17 -10.94
CA ALA A 16 -1.75 -17.43 -9.77
C ALA A 16 -1.19 -16.12 -9.21
N SER A 17 -1.16 -15.99 -7.89
CA SER A 17 -0.50 -14.88 -7.20
C SER A 17 1.01 -15.04 -7.15
N ASP A 18 1.49 -16.28 -7.01
CA ASP A 18 2.90 -16.59 -6.88
C ASP A 18 3.26 -17.87 -7.68
N LEU A 19 4.45 -17.86 -8.32
CA LEU A 19 5.10 -19.04 -8.85
C LEU A 19 6.21 -19.46 -7.89
N HIS A 20 6.26 -20.74 -7.53
CA HIS A 20 7.32 -21.35 -6.74
C HIS A 20 8.18 -22.21 -7.66
N PHE A 21 9.40 -21.77 -7.92
CA PHE A 21 10.38 -22.42 -8.78
C PHE A 21 11.57 -22.83 -7.90
N VAL A 22 11.54 -24.05 -7.38
CA VAL A 22 12.44 -24.51 -6.32
C VAL A 22 13.06 -25.84 -6.70
N SER A 23 14.41 -25.96 -6.65
CA SER A 23 15.12 -27.19 -6.95
C SER A 23 14.70 -28.33 -6.02
N GLY A 24 14.64 -29.56 -6.56
CA GLY A 24 14.19 -30.74 -5.83
C GLY A 24 12.67 -30.87 -5.69
N ASP A 25 11.88 -29.96 -6.21
CA ASP A 25 10.42 -30.02 -6.20
C ASP A 25 9.85 -29.74 -7.61
N PRO A 26 8.62 -30.22 -7.92
CA PRO A 26 7.88 -29.79 -9.10
C PRO A 26 7.54 -28.30 -9.07
N VAL A 27 7.45 -27.67 -10.24
CA VAL A 27 7.04 -26.26 -10.31
C VAL A 27 5.60 -26.10 -9.82
N ARG A 28 5.40 -25.18 -8.86
CA ARG A 28 4.11 -24.93 -8.25
C ARG A 28 3.67 -23.48 -8.43
N ALA A 29 2.35 -23.26 -8.47
CA ALA A 29 1.76 -21.96 -8.48
C ALA A 29 0.70 -21.83 -7.38
N ARG A 30 0.60 -20.66 -6.75
CA ARG A 30 -0.41 -20.36 -5.75
C ARG A 30 -1.65 -19.79 -6.43
N VAL A 31 -2.70 -20.59 -6.54
CA VAL A 31 -3.96 -20.22 -7.18
C VAL A 31 -5.05 -20.19 -6.12
N HIS A 32 -5.69 -19.02 -5.95
CA HIS A 32 -6.70 -18.78 -4.89
C HIS A 32 -6.22 -19.21 -3.49
N GLY A 33 -4.96 -18.90 -3.15
CA GLY A 33 -4.36 -19.22 -1.86
C GLY A 33 -3.82 -20.66 -1.74
N ILE A 34 -4.17 -21.57 -2.66
CA ILE A 34 -3.76 -22.99 -2.63
C ILE A 34 -2.56 -23.18 -3.55
N LEU A 35 -1.52 -23.83 -3.02
CA LEU A 35 -0.32 -24.19 -3.78
C LEU A 35 -0.58 -25.45 -4.61
N ARG A 36 -0.52 -25.33 -5.95
CA ARG A 36 -0.80 -26.42 -6.90
C ARG A 36 0.40 -26.70 -7.77
N VAL A 37 0.65 -27.97 -8.10
CA VAL A 37 1.64 -28.38 -9.09
C VAL A 37 1.13 -27.99 -10.49
N ILE A 38 1.94 -27.22 -11.23
CA ILE A 38 1.64 -26.82 -12.62
C ILE A 38 2.47 -27.60 -13.62
N ARG A 39 3.66 -28.05 -13.23
CA ARG A 39 4.52 -28.96 -14.00
C ARG A 39 4.93 -30.12 -13.11
N LYS A 40 4.78 -31.37 -13.59
CA LYS A 40 5.07 -32.60 -12.80
C LYS A 40 6.54 -32.92 -12.71
N GLU A 41 7.35 -32.41 -13.61
CA GLU A 41 8.79 -32.65 -13.64
C GLU A 41 9.46 -31.97 -12.46
N THR A 42 10.25 -32.70 -11.71
CA THR A 42 11.04 -32.16 -10.61
C THR A 42 12.22 -31.37 -11.17
N LEU A 43 12.40 -30.17 -10.69
CA LEU A 43 13.53 -29.33 -11.07
C LEU A 43 14.83 -29.89 -10.51
N THR A 44 15.80 -30.13 -11.37
CA THR A 44 17.16 -30.44 -10.93
C THR A 44 17.85 -29.18 -10.42
N THR A 45 18.87 -29.36 -9.57
CA THR A 45 19.65 -28.19 -9.05
C THR A 45 20.26 -27.42 -10.19
N ASP A 46 20.89 -28.06 -11.16
CA ASP A 46 21.56 -27.43 -12.30
C ASP A 46 20.55 -26.61 -13.16
N MET A 47 19.37 -27.20 -13.41
CA MET A 47 18.32 -26.53 -14.18
C MET A 47 17.79 -25.30 -13.46
N ALA A 48 17.52 -25.40 -12.16
CA ALA A 48 17.04 -24.28 -11.36
C ALA A 48 18.08 -23.16 -11.29
N GLU A 49 19.34 -23.53 -11.08
CA GLU A 49 20.46 -22.59 -11.03
C GLU A 49 20.63 -21.85 -12.35
N GLN A 50 20.69 -22.58 -13.47
CA GLN A 50 20.82 -21.97 -14.80
C GLN A 50 19.70 -20.96 -15.09
N ILE A 51 18.45 -21.34 -14.81
CA ILE A 51 17.28 -20.51 -15.13
C ILE A 51 17.18 -19.28 -14.22
N ILE A 52 17.49 -19.42 -12.91
CA ILE A 52 17.44 -18.30 -11.97
C ILE A 52 18.58 -17.32 -12.23
N TYR A 53 19.80 -17.80 -12.49
CA TYR A 53 20.93 -16.92 -12.84
C TYR A 53 20.74 -16.21 -14.20
N GLU A 54 19.99 -16.80 -15.14
CA GLU A 54 19.71 -16.18 -16.45
C GLU A 54 18.99 -14.82 -16.31
N ILE A 55 18.19 -14.64 -15.24
CA ILE A 55 17.38 -13.43 -15.01
C ILE A 55 18.03 -12.46 -14.03
N MET A 56 19.18 -12.77 -13.46
CA MET A 56 19.92 -11.90 -12.56
C MET A 56 20.90 -11.03 -13.35
N ASP A 57 20.86 -9.72 -13.11
CA ASP A 57 21.94 -8.85 -13.57
C ASP A 57 23.22 -9.03 -12.75
N GLY A 58 24.30 -8.35 -13.14
CA GLY A 58 25.61 -8.53 -12.51
C GLY A 58 25.67 -8.04 -11.04
N ILE A 59 24.78 -7.14 -10.62
CA ILE A 59 24.71 -6.66 -9.23
C ILE A 59 23.92 -7.66 -8.39
N THR A 60 22.73 -8.01 -8.84
CA THR A 60 21.85 -9.01 -8.21
C THR A 60 22.56 -10.34 -7.99
N ARG A 61 23.30 -10.80 -9.02
CA ARG A 61 24.08 -12.03 -8.92
C ARG A 61 25.16 -11.97 -7.85
N ARG A 62 25.93 -10.88 -7.79
CA ARG A 62 26.96 -10.68 -6.74
C ARG A 62 26.37 -10.65 -5.34
N THR A 63 25.23 -9.98 -5.18
CA THR A 63 24.51 -9.96 -3.89
C THR A 63 24.07 -11.36 -3.50
N PHE A 64 23.45 -12.10 -4.43
CA PHE A 64 23.01 -13.48 -4.19
C PHE A 64 24.16 -14.43 -3.82
N ASP A 65 25.31 -14.30 -4.50
CA ASP A 65 26.48 -15.13 -4.24
C ASP A 65 27.13 -14.83 -2.86
N ASN A 66 26.91 -13.63 -2.31
CA ASN A 66 27.46 -13.22 -1.01
C ASN A 66 26.47 -13.42 0.16
N GLU A 67 25.16 -13.28 -0.07
CA GLU A 67 24.15 -13.22 0.99
C GLU A 67 23.21 -14.45 0.99
N ASP A 68 23.36 -15.36 0.00
CA ASP A 68 22.53 -16.57 -0.17
C ASP A 68 21.02 -16.30 -0.39
N ALA A 69 20.60 -15.03 -0.41
CA ALA A 69 19.25 -14.60 -0.74
C ALA A 69 19.27 -13.19 -1.36
N VAL A 70 18.33 -12.91 -2.28
CA VAL A 70 18.18 -11.59 -2.89
C VAL A 70 16.75 -11.34 -3.34
N ASP A 71 16.26 -10.13 -3.12
CA ASP A 71 15.02 -9.60 -3.70
C ASP A 71 15.35 -8.74 -4.92
N PHE A 72 14.63 -8.93 -6.02
CA PHE A 72 14.76 -8.10 -7.23
C PHE A 72 13.47 -8.11 -8.05
N ALA A 73 13.35 -7.18 -8.99
CA ALA A 73 12.25 -7.13 -9.94
C ALA A 73 12.64 -7.82 -11.25
N TYR A 74 11.71 -8.60 -11.82
CA TYR A 74 11.84 -9.18 -13.15
C TYR A 74 10.63 -8.79 -14.01
N GLU A 75 10.85 -8.39 -15.24
CA GLU A 75 9.79 -7.95 -16.15
C GLU A 75 9.80 -8.77 -17.44
N ILE A 76 8.64 -9.26 -17.83
CA ILE A 76 8.38 -9.78 -19.16
C ILE A 76 7.68 -8.64 -19.93
N PRO A 77 8.35 -7.98 -20.91
CA PRO A 77 7.77 -6.86 -21.64
C PRO A 77 6.37 -7.19 -22.18
N ASP A 78 5.44 -6.25 -22.05
CA ASP A 78 4.04 -6.36 -22.47
C ASP A 78 3.20 -7.46 -21.80
N VAL A 79 3.78 -8.22 -20.86
CA VAL A 79 3.09 -9.31 -20.14
C VAL A 79 2.86 -8.96 -18.68
N SER A 80 3.93 -8.92 -17.88
CA SER A 80 3.83 -8.62 -16.43
C SER A 80 5.18 -8.35 -15.81
N ARG A 81 5.16 -7.66 -14.66
CA ARG A 81 6.31 -7.49 -13.77
C ARG A 81 6.16 -8.43 -12.58
N PHE A 82 7.27 -8.91 -12.06
CA PHE A 82 7.32 -9.84 -10.93
C PHE A 82 8.29 -9.33 -9.88
N ARG A 83 7.90 -9.41 -8.60
CA ARG A 83 8.84 -9.38 -7.50
C ARG A 83 9.40 -10.78 -7.33
N VAL A 84 10.70 -10.90 -7.32
CA VAL A 84 11.41 -12.17 -7.20
C VAL A 84 12.17 -12.18 -5.88
N ASN A 85 11.98 -13.24 -5.09
CA ASN A 85 12.86 -13.57 -3.99
C ASN A 85 13.58 -14.86 -4.35
N ALA A 86 14.88 -14.78 -4.60
CA ALA A 86 15.74 -15.94 -4.82
C ALA A 86 16.49 -16.28 -3.54
N PHE A 87 16.66 -17.57 -3.26
CA PHE A 87 17.29 -18.07 -2.02
C PHE A 87 17.98 -19.40 -2.21
N ARG A 88 19.00 -19.67 -1.36
CA ARG A 88 19.61 -20.99 -1.25
C ARG A 88 18.90 -21.84 -0.19
N HIS A 89 18.82 -23.15 -0.44
CA HIS A 89 18.26 -24.11 0.50
C HIS A 89 18.96 -25.47 0.35
N LEU A 90 18.57 -26.47 1.17
CA LEU A 90 19.22 -27.76 1.25
C LEU A 90 19.43 -28.49 -0.13
N ASN A 91 18.45 -28.33 -1.03
CA ASN A 91 18.49 -29.02 -2.34
C ASN A 91 18.97 -28.09 -3.48
N GLY A 92 19.66 -27.00 -3.18
CA GLY A 92 20.17 -26.05 -4.18
C GLY A 92 19.57 -24.66 -4.07
N ILE A 93 19.05 -24.13 -5.16
CA ILE A 93 18.45 -22.80 -5.16
C ILE A 93 16.97 -22.83 -5.52
N GLY A 94 16.26 -21.80 -5.08
CA GLY A 94 14.87 -21.58 -5.43
C GLY A 94 14.57 -20.11 -5.65
N ALA A 95 13.47 -19.83 -6.33
CA ALA A 95 12.93 -18.49 -6.46
C ALA A 95 11.40 -18.50 -6.37
N ILE A 96 10.85 -17.50 -5.68
CA ILE A 96 9.41 -17.23 -5.62
C ILE A 96 9.16 -15.96 -6.41
N PHE A 97 8.28 -16.07 -7.40
CA PHE A 97 7.89 -14.95 -8.26
C PHE A 97 6.47 -14.52 -7.90
N ARG A 98 6.31 -13.33 -7.39
CA ARG A 98 5.00 -12.71 -7.15
C ARG A 98 4.62 -11.82 -8.32
N ALA A 99 3.49 -12.13 -8.97
CA ALA A 99 2.99 -11.31 -10.06
C ALA A 99 2.55 -9.92 -9.53
N ILE A 100 3.05 -8.87 -10.19
CA ILE A 100 2.66 -7.48 -9.91
C ILE A 100 1.57 -7.11 -10.92
N PRO A 101 0.37 -6.73 -10.47
CA PRO A 101 -0.71 -6.34 -11.38
C PRO A 101 -0.29 -5.16 -12.26
N SER A 102 -0.47 -5.28 -13.56
CA SER A 102 -0.18 -4.23 -14.55
C SER A 102 -1.28 -3.16 -14.63
N THR A 103 -2.41 -3.39 -13.97
CA THR A 103 -3.57 -2.47 -13.94
C THR A 103 -4.01 -2.27 -12.51
N ALA A 104 -3.97 -1.04 -12.03
CA ALA A 104 -4.58 -0.68 -10.77
C ALA A 104 -6.11 -0.75 -10.90
N LEU A 105 -6.78 -1.28 -9.88
CA LEU A 105 -8.24 -1.15 -9.77
C LEU A 105 -8.61 0.33 -9.66
N THR A 106 -9.74 0.72 -10.21
CA THR A 106 -10.24 2.09 -10.07
C THR A 106 -10.90 2.30 -8.70
N LEU A 107 -11.07 3.55 -8.28
CA LEU A 107 -11.82 3.89 -7.07
C LEU A 107 -13.28 3.37 -7.14
N VAL A 108 -13.86 3.27 -8.34
CA VAL A 108 -15.20 2.73 -8.56
C VAL A 108 -15.20 1.22 -8.36
N ASP A 109 -14.24 0.49 -8.91
CA ASP A 109 -14.10 -0.97 -8.73
C ASP A 109 -13.93 -1.34 -7.25
N LEU A 110 -13.22 -0.50 -6.50
CA LEU A 110 -13.03 -0.65 -5.05
C LEU A 110 -14.23 -0.20 -4.22
N ASN A 111 -15.30 0.32 -4.85
CA ASN A 111 -16.47 0.91 -4.18
C ASN A 111 -16.07 1.97 -3.14
N MET A 112 -15.10 2.82 -3.47
CA MET A 112 -14.63 3.87 -2.57
C MET A 112 -15.68 4.97 -2.40
N PRO A 113 -15.86 5.50 -1.17
CA PRO A 113 -16.76 6.64 -0.91
C PRO A 113 -16.38 7.87 -1.75
N SER A 114 -17.38 8.69 -2.10
CA SER A 114 -17.18 9.92 -2.90
C SER A 114 -16.12 10.86 -2.33
N VAL A 115 -16.01 10.93 -1.01
CA VAL A 115 -14.99 11.75 -0.33
C VAL A 115 -13.56 11.37 -0.71
N ILE A 116 -13.28 10.11 -1.05
CA ILE A 116 -11.96 9.69 -1.56
C ILE A 116 -11.70 10.29 -2.95
N HIS A 117 -12.74 10.33 -3.81
CA HIS A 117 -12.65 11.05 -5.10
C HIS A 117 -12.42 12.55 -4.90
N ASP A 118 -13.01 13.15 -3.85
CA ASP A 118 -12.80 14.57 -3.54
C ASP A 118 -11.38 14.83 -3.02
N LEU A 119 -10.81 13.92 -2.24
CA LEU A 119 -9.39 13.98 -1.84
C LEU A 119 -8.46 13.97 -3.06
N CYS A 120 -8.77 13.22 -4.10
CA CYS A 120 -7.99 13.21 -5.34
C CYS A 120 -8.05 14.54 -6.13
N LYS A 121 -8.92 15.48 -5.77
CA LYS A 121 -9.02 16.79 -6.44
C LYS A 121 -8.05 17.84 -5.88
N TYR A 122 -7.48 17.61 -4.71
CA TYR A 122 -6.46 18.51 -4.17
C TYR A 122 -5.23 18.55 -5.07
N THR A 123 -4.58 19.71 -5.10
CA THR A 123 -3.36 19.95 -5.88
C THR A 123 -2.14 20.20 -4.99
N GLN A 124 -2.36 20.34 -3.67
CA GLN A 124 -1.29 20.58 -2.69
C GLN A 124 -1.70 20.08 -1.32
N GLY A 125 -0.72 19.80 -0.47
CA GLY A 125 -0.91 19.37 0.90
C GLY A 125 -0.60 17.90 1.09
N MET A 126 -1.15 17.25 2.12
CA MET A 126 -0.82 15.87 2.49
C MET A 126 -2.07 15.01 2.62
N ILE A 127 -2.06 13.84 2.01
CA ILE A 127 -3.07 12.78 2.15
C ILE A 127 -2.37 11.52 2.67
N LEU A 128 -2.91 10.94 3.74
CA LEU A 128 -2.33 9.76 4.37
C LEU A 128 -3.28 8.58 4.26
N VAL A 129 -2.75 7.42 3.82
CA VAL A 129 -3.47 6.16 3.83
C VAL A 129 -2.77 5.22 4.80
N THR A 130 -3.48 4.78 5.84
CA THR A 130 -2.87 4.07 6.96
C THR A 130 -3.56 2.74 7.27
N GLY A 131 -2.92 1.91 8.08
CA GLY A 131 -3.43 0.59 8.46
C GLY A 131 -2.32 -0.46 8.49
N LYS A 132 -2.64 -1.63 9.02
CA LYS A 132 -1.70 -2.77 9.11
C LYS A 132 -1.21 -3.21 7.75
N THR A 133 -0.10 -3.96 7.72
CA THR A 133 0.33 -4.66 6.51
C THR A 133 -0.79 -5.57 5.99
N GLY A 134 -1.03 -5.54 4.67
CA GLY A 134 -2.12 -6.30 4.05
C GLY A 134 -3.51 -5.67 4.17
N SER A 135 -3.66 -4.46 4.72
CA SER A 135 -4.95 -3.75 4.78
C SER A 135 -5.40 -3.14 3.44
N GLY A 136 -4.59 -3.25 2.38
CA GLY A 136 -4.92 -2.77 1.03
C GLY A 136 -4.52 -1.32 0.75
N LYS A 137 -3.61 -0.72 1.55
CA LYS A 137 -3.14 0.67 1.36
C LYS A 137 -2.62 0.94 -0.05
N SER A 138 -1.71 0.09 -0.55
CA SER A 138 -1.11 0.24 -1.88
C SER A 138 -2.16 0.17 -2.99
N THR A 139 -3.15 -0.73 -2.85
CA THR A 139 -4.27 -0.83 -3.82
C THR A 139 -5.10 0.46 -3.83
N THR A 140 -5.41 1.01 -2.66
CA THR A 140 -6.16 2.28 -2.54
C THR A 140 -5.37 3.45 -3.11
N LEU A 141 -4.07 3.55 -2.78
CA LEU A 141 -3.20 4.60 -3.32
C LEU A 141 -3.04 4.48 -4.83
N ALA A 142 -2.86 3.27 -5.35
CA ALA A 142 -2.77 3.05 -6.79
C ALA A 142 -4.05 3.49 -7.52
N ALA A 143 -5.24 3.22 -6.95
CA ALA A 143 -6.52 3.69 -7.47
C ALA A 143 -6.64 5.23 -7.41
N MET A 144 -6.15 5.87 -6.35
CA MET A 144 -6.12 7.33 -6.23
C MET A 144 -5.16 7.95 -7.25
N ILE A 145 -3.96 7.38 -7.43
CA ILE A 145 -2.99 7.81 -8.45
C ILE A 145 -3.58 7.66 -9.86
N ASP A 146 -4.25 6.53 -10.16
CA ASP A 146 -4.93 6.35 -11.46
C ASP A 146 -5.99 7.42 -11.71
N ALA A 147 -6.80 7.75 -10.69
CA ALA A 147 -7.80 8.80 -10.79
C ALA A 147 -7.19 10.19 -11.03
N MET A 148 -6.06 10.49 -10.37
CA MET A 148 -5.31 11.73 -10.57
C MET A 148 -4.66 11.77 -11.95
N ASN A 149 -4.01 10.68 -12.39
CA ASN A 149 -3.35 10.54 -13.68
C ASN A 149 -4.32 10.76 -14.87
N LYS A 150 -5.58 10.34 -14.72
CA LYS A 150 -6.63 10.59 -15.73
C LYS A 150 -7.05 12.06 -15.80
N ARG A 151 -7.01 12.77 -14.69
CA ARG A 151 -7.58 14.12 -14.53
C ARG A 151 -6.55 15.23 -14.71
N LEU A 152 -5.38 15.07 -14.12
CA LEU A 152 -4.33 16.09 -14.08
C LEU A 152 -3.54 16.13 -15.40
N LYS A 153 -2.85 17.24 -15.60
CA LYS A 153 -1.87 17.49 -16.67
C LYS A 153 -0.57 17.92 -16.00
N GLY A 154 0.10 17.00 -15.31
CA GLY A 154 1.25 17.30 -14.47
C GLY A 154 2.21 16.13 -14.36
N HIS A 155 3.05 16.16 -13.34
CA HIS A 155 4.03 15.13 -13.03
C HIS A 155 3.69 14.43 -11.72
N ILE A 156 3.43 13.13 -11.79
CA ILE A 156 3.26 12.25 -10.62
C ILE A 156 4.54 11.44 -10.43
N LEU A 157 5.16 11.56 -9.27
CA LEU A 157 6.35 10.81 -8.89
C LEU A 157 6.03 9.87 -7.75
N THR A 158 6.40 8.58 -7.86
CA THR A 158 6.25 7.61 -6.77
C THR A 158 7.60 7.11 -6.29
N ILE A 159 7.70 6.90 -4.98
CA ILE A 159 8.86 6.31 -4.30
C ILE A 159 8.36 5.12 -3.49
N GLU A 160 8.75 3.91 -3.86
CA GLU A 160 8.16 2.66 -3.36
C GLU A 160 9.25 1.64 -3.00
N ASP A 161 8.92 0.66 -2.16
CA ASP A 161 9.81 -0.43 -1.74
C ASP A 161 9.01 -1.74 -1.54
N PRO A 162 8.92 -2.56 -2.61
CA PRO A 162 9.11 -2.27 -4.03
C PRO A 162 7.91 -1.60 -4.71
N ILE A 163 8.01 -1.31 -6.00
CA ILE A 163 6.86 -0.89 -6.82
C ILE A 163 5.83 -2.02 -6.88
N GLU A 164 4.61 -1.76 -6.37
CA GLU A 164 3.52 -2.75 -6.35
C GLU A 164 2.57 -2.64 -7.55
N PHE A 165 2.51 -1.50 -8.23
CA PHE A 165 1.69 -1.27 -9.42
C PHE A 165 2.44 -0.42 -10.42
N VAL A 166 2.44 -0.82 -11.69
CA VAL A 166 3.01 0.00 -12.77
C VAL A 166 1.94 0.92 -13.34
N HIS A 167 2.13 2.21 -13.20
CA HIS A 167 1.21 3.23 -13.71
C HIS A 167 1.58 3.63 -15.14
N LYS A 168 0.68 3.40 -16.09
CA LYS A 168 0.84 3.91 -17.45
C LYS A 168 0.47 5.39 -17.51
N ALA A 169 1.30 6.23 -18.15
CA ALA A 169 1.00 7.63 -18.38
C ALA A 169 -0.32 7.78 -19.15
N GLN A 170 -1.20 8.68 -18.70
CA GLN A 170 -2.48 9.03 -19.34
C GLN A 170 -2.55 10.55 -19.53
N GLY A 171 -2.90 11.31 -18.47
CA GLY A 171 -2.86 12.76 -18.48
C GLY A 171 -1.56 13.33 -17.92
N CYS A 172 -0.85 12.57 -17.10
CA CYS A 172 0.37 12.97 -16.41
C CYS A 172 1.62 12.27 -16.95
N LEU A 173 2.78 12.93 -16.77
CA LEU A 173 4.06 12.24 -16.71
C LEU A 173 4.07 11.38 -15.43
N ILE A 174 4.54 10.14 -15.54
CA ILE A 174 4.69 9.23 -14.39
C ILE A 174 6.16 8.87 -14.24
N SER A 175 6.71 9.12 -13.06
CA SER A 175 8.06 8.69 -12.67
C SER A 175 7.96 7.79 -11.43
N GLN A 176 8.25 6.50 -11.58
CA GLN A 176 8.23 5.54 -10.45
C GLN A 176 9.66 5.16 -10.07
N ARG A 177 10.00 5.33 -8.80
CA ARG A 177 11.29 4.99 -8.23
C ARG A 177 11.15 3.89 -7.19
N GLU A 178 12.01 2.89 -7.29
CA GLU A 178 12.11 1.80 -6.34
C GLU A 178 13.34 2.02 -5.46
N VAL A 179 13.15 2.01 -4.15
CA VAL A 179 14.25 2.07 -3.18
C VAL A 179 15.11 0.81 -3.29
N GLY A 180 16.41 0.96 -3.18
CA GLY A 180 17.38 -0.11 -3.40
C GLY A 180 17.75 -0.35 -4.87
N VAL A 181 16.94 0.14 -5.82
CA VAL A 181 17.19 0.02 -7.27
C VAL A 181 17.51 1.38 -7.89
N HIS A 182 16.62 2.36 -7.70
CA HIS A 182 16.72 3.68 -8.32
C HIS A 182 17.15 4.78 -7.33
N SER A 183 17.13 4.50 -6.04
CA SER A 183 17.58 5.38 -4.96
C SER A 183 17.97 4.56 -3.75
N PRO A 184 18.95 4.97 -2.95
CA PRO A 184 19.38 4.22 -1.78
C PRO A 184 18.38 4.26 -0.61
N SER A 185 17.53 5.29 -0.52
CA SER A 185 16.54 5.45 0.55
C SER A 185 15.32 6.26 0.13
N PHE A 186 14.24 6.19 0.92
CA PHE A 186 13.06 7.05 0.76
C PHE A 186 13.42 8.54 0.91
N ALA A 187 14.23 8.88 1.91
CA ALA A 187 14.61 10.26 2.20
C ALA A 187 15.40 10.87 1.03
N GLU A 188 16.41 10.17 0.50
CA GLU A 188 17.21 10.67 -0.63
C GLU A 188 16.37 10.77 -1.92
N ALA A 189 15.51 9.77 -2.18
CA ALA A 189 14.60 9.83 -3.32
C ALA A 189 13.65 11.02 -3.24
N LEU A 190 13.06 11.27 -2.06
CA LEU A 190 12.14 12.38 -1.82
C LEU A 190 12.84 13.74 -1.89
N HIS A 191 14.06 13.83 -1.33
CA HIS A 191 14.88 15.03 -1.44
C HIS A 191 15.23 15.36 -2.90
N SER A 192 15.52 14.34 -3.72
CA SER A 192 15.73 14.53 -5.16
C SER A 192 14.44 14.95 -5.85
N ALA A 193 13.32 14.30 -5.53
CA ALA A 193 12.01 14.55 -6.14
C ALA A 193 11.59 16.01 -6.06
N MET A 194 11.88 16.70 -4.95
CA MET A 194 11.56 18.13 -4.78
C MET A 194 12.21 19.06 -5.83
N ARG A 195 13.18 18.58 -6.60
CA ARG A 195 13.84 19.33 -7.69
C ARG A 195 13.44 18.86 -9.08
N GLU A 196 12.47 17.96 -9.17
CA GLU A 196 12.02 17.33 -10.41
C GLU A 196 10.66 17.88 -10.88
N ASP A 197 10.23 19.02 -10.30
CA ASP A 197 8.96 19.70 -10.60
C ASP A 197 7.73 18.76 -10.51
N PRO A 198 7.54 18.02 -9.43
CA PRO A 198 6.39 17.14 -9.26
C PRO A 198 5.17 17.92 -8.76
N ASP A 199 4.00 17.64 -9.32
CA ASP A 199 2.71 18.08 -8.77
C ASP A 199 2.22 17.15 -7.65
N VAL A 200 2.50 15.84 -7.80
CA VAL A 200 2.12 14.81 -6.83
C VAL A 200 3.32 13.90 -6.53
N VAL A 201 3.58 13.68 -5.25
CA VAL A 201 4.58 12.71 -4.79
C VAL A 201 3.91 11.65 -3.92
N LEU A 202 4.03 10.39 -4.31
CA LEU A 202 3.67 9.25 -3.47
C LEU A 202 4.90 8.72 -2.76
N VAL A 203 4.85 8.69 -1.42
CA VAL A 203 5.85 8.05 -0.56
C VAL A 203 5.26 6.74 -0.05
N GLY A 204 5.74 5.62 -0.55
CA GLY A 204 5.20 4.28 -0.28
C GLY A 204 5.12 3.98 1.20
N GLU A 205 6.12 4.40 1.99
CA GLU A 205 6.09 4.30 3.44
C GLU A 205 6.94 5.40 4.12
N MET A 206 6.37 6.04 5.15
CA MET A 206 7.03 7.05 5.98
C MET A 206 7.38 6.45 7.35
N ARG A 207 8.57 5.81 7.47
CA ARG A 207 9.01 5.11 8.69
C ARG A 207 9.85 5.96 9.61
N ASP A 208 10.74 6.75 9.05
CA ASP A 208 11.78 7.50 9.75
C ASP A 208 11.50 9.01 9.78
N LEU A 209 12.15 9.68 10.74
CA LEU A 209 11.98 11.11 10.95
C LEU A 209 12.40 11.93 9.72
N GLU A 210 13.46 11.52 9.02
CA GLU A 210 13.97 12.28 7.88
C GLU A 210 12.97 12.29 6.73
N THR A 211 12.45 11.12 6.35
CA THR A 211 11.41 10.97 5.33
C THR A 211 10.15 11.76 5.70
N ILE A 212 9.68 11.66 6.96
CA ILE A 212 8.51 12.41 7.46
C ILE A 212 8.75 13.91 7.38
N SER A 213 9.94 14.38 7.78
CA SER A 213 10.29 15.81 7.77
C SER A 213 10.27 16.40 6.36
N ILE A 214 10.87 15.69 5.39
CA ILE A 214 10.90 16.13 4.00
C ILE A 214 9.47 16.12 3.42
N ALA A 215 8.67 15.07 3.71
CA ALA A 215 7.29 14.95 3.24
C ALA A 215 6.39 16.10 3.76
N VAL A 216 6.48 16.44 5.05
CA VAL A 216 5.74 17.57 5.64
C VAL A 216 6.17 18.89 5.00
N THR A 217 7.46 19.09 4.81
CA THR A 217 8.01 20.29 4.16
C THR A 217 7.53 20.42 2.70
N ALA A 218 7.59 19.33 1.92
CA ALA A 218 7.12 19.29 0.54
C ALA A 218 5.63 19.66 0.44
N ALA A 219 4.81 19.14 1.36
CA ALA A 219 3.38 19.45 1.41
C ALA A 219 3.10 20.94 1.73
N GLU A 220 3.93 21.56 2.57
CA GLU A 220 3.83 23.01 2.85
C GLU A 220 4.33 23.87 1.67
N MET A 221 5.30 23.37 0.91
CA MET A 221 5.82 24.06 -0.28
C MET A 221 4.87 23.99 -1.49
N GLY A 222 3.73 23.33 -1.38
CA GLY A 222 2.70 23.33 -2.42
C GLY A 222 2.64 22.04 -3.25
N ILE A 223 3.43 21.01 -2.92
CA ILE A 223 3.35 19.68 -3.54
C ILE A 223 2.22 18.89 -2.87
N LEU A 224 1.45 18.12 -3.64
CA LEU A 224 0.54 17.14 -3.07
C LEU A 224 1.32 15.87 -2.69
N VAL A 225 1.53 15.67 -1.41
CA VAL A 225 2.21 14.48 -0.89
C VAL A 225 1.18 13.44 -0.46
N MET A 226 1.30 12.24 -0.99
CA MET A 226 0.55 11.06 -0.54
C MET A 226 1.50 10.10 0.16
N GLY A 227 1.10 9.55 1.30
CA GLY A 227 2.00 8.65 2.02
C GLY A 227 1.29 7.59 2.83
N THR A 228 2.05 6.56 3.27
CA THR A 228 1.53 5.54 4.17
C THR A 228 2.25 5.52 5.51
N LEU A 229 1.47 5.13 6.54
CA LEU A 229 1.99 4.74 7.85
C LEU A 229 1.27 3.46 8.32
N HIS A 230 1.89 2.75 9.28
CA HIS A 230 1.34 1.53 9.89
C HIS A 230 0.56 1.84 11.19
N THR A 231 -0.17 2.94 11.23
CA THR A 231 -1.03 3.32 12.34
C THR A 231 -2.47 2.86 12.12
N ASN A 232 -3.21 2.62 13.21
CA ASN A 232 -4.61 2.20 13.18
C ASN A 232 -5.49 3.36 13.66
N GLY A 233 -5.89 4.24 12.74
CA GLY A 233 -6.75 5.38 13.04
C GLY A 233 -6.09 6.73 12.73
N ALA A 234 -6.94 7.70 12.41
CA ALA A 234 -6.50 9.03 11.97
C ALA A 234 -5.84 9.83 13.09
N ALA A 235 -6.41 9.80 14.30
CA ALA A 235 -5.82 10.47 15.46
C ALA A 235 -4.41 9.92 15.79
N GLN A 236 -4.27 8.59 15.80
CA GLN A 236 -2.96 7.94 16.02
C GLN A 236 -1.97 8.26 14.91
N THR A 237 -2.44 8.46 13.68
CA THR A 237 -1.59 8.85 12.55
C THR A 237 -0.99 10.23 12.75
N VAL A 238 -1.82 11.21 13.11
CA VAL A 238 -1.37 12.57 13.41
C VAL A 238 -0.41 12.58 14.60
N ASP A 239 -0.76 11.87 15.67
CA ASP A 239 0.08 11.73 16.87
C ASP A 239 1.45 11.11 16.53
N ARG A 240 1.48 10.04 15.74
CA ARG A 240 2.71 9.37 15.31
C ARG A 240 3.64 10.31 14.55
N ILE A 241 3.10 11.12 13.63
CA ILE A 241 3.90 12.09 12.88
C ILE A 241 4.49 13.14 13.84
N ILE A 242 3.68 13.74 14.70
CA ILE A 242 4.13 14.77 15.64
C ILE A 242 5.21 14.23 16.58
N ASN A 243 4.97 13.05 17.16
CA ASN A 243 5.87 12.42 18.12
C ASN A 243 7.14 11.84 17.49
N SER A 244 7.27 11.80 16.18
CA SER A 244 8.52 11.48 15.51
C SER A 244 9.55 12.60 15.64
N PHE A 245 9.12 13.83 15.94
CA PHE A 245 9.99 14.99 16.09
C PHE A 245 10.38 15.25 17.55
N PRO A 246 11.57 15.85 17.78
CA PRO A 246 11.98 16.33 19.09
C PRO A 246 10.94 17.26 19.71
N ALA A 247 10.79 17.24 21.03
CA ALA A 247 9.75 17.95 21.77
C ALA A 247 9.71 19.47 21.48
N ASP A 248 10.86 20.08 21.32
CA ASP A 248 11.01 21.51 21.00
C ASP A 248 10.47 21.87 19.60
N LYS A 249 10.42 20.92 18.67
CA LYS A 249 9.91 21.12 17.30
C LYS A 249 8.43 20.75 17.14
N GLN A 250 7.84 19.98 18.05
CA GLN A 250 6.47 19.46 17.89
C GLN A 250 5.41 20.53 17.71
N SER A 251 5.55 21.69 18.40
CA SER A 251 4.59 22.81 18.25
C SER A 251 4.60 23.35 16.81
N HIS A 252 5.78 23.50 16.21
CA HIS A 252 5.92 23.94 14.83
C HIS A 252 5.32 22.90 13.86
N ILE A 253 5.64 21.61 14.07
CA ILE A 253 5.10 20.51 13.26
C ILE A 253 3.57 20.42 13.33
N ARG A 254 2.97 20.61 14.53
CA ARG A 254 1.51 20.69 14.65
C ARG A 254 0.92 21.79 13.78
N THR A 255 1.57 22.94 13.75
CA THR A 255 1.14 24.05 12.89
C THR A 255 1.23 23.65 11.40
N MET A 256 2.34 23.13 10.95
CA MET A 256 2.54 22.70 9.56
C MET A 256 1.50 21.62 9.14
N ILE A 257 1.31 20.59 9.94
CA ILE A 257 0.31 19.53 9.66
C ILE A 257 -1.11 20.12 9.67
N SER A 258 -1.43 21.01 10.61
CA SER A 258 -2.76 21.61 10.69
C SER A 258 -3.16 22.37 9.43
N THR A 259 -2.20 22.88 8.66
CA THR A 259 -2.41 23.65 7.43
C THR A 259 -2.27 22.79 6.17
N SER A 260 -1.31 21.87 6.14
CA SER A 260 -0.99 21.05 4.96
C SER A 260 -1.80 19.78 4.85
N LEU A 261 -2.22 19.14 5.96
CA LEU A 261 -3.03 17.93 5.92
C LEU A 261 -4.35 18.17 5.18
N ARG A 262 -4.76 17.25 4.30
CA ARG A 262 -6.06 17.26 3.61
C ARG A 262 -6.97 16.16 4.15
N GLY A 263 -6.43 14.99 4.41
CA GLY A 263 -7.18 13.89 5.00
C GLY A 263 -6.33 12.72 5.40
N VAL A 264 -6.90 11.88 6.25
CA VAL A 264 -6.34 10.58 6.65
C VAL A 264 -7.39 9.52 6.39
N VAL A 265 -7.00 8.46 5.69
CA VAL A 265 -7.81 7.28 5.40
C VAL A 265 -7.17 6.09 6.10
N SER A 266 -7.74 5.66 7.22
CA SER A 266 -7.27 4.46 7.91
C SER A 266 -8.09 3.26 7.47
N GLN A 267 -7.42 2.16 7.10
CA GLN A 267 -8.04 1.05 6.39
C GLN A 267 -7.80 -0.28 7.07
N GLN A 268 -8.85 -1.08 7.13
CA GLN A 268 -8.82 -2.50 7.48
C GLN A 268 -9.51 -3.32 6.40
N LEU A 269 -8.97 -4.51 6.08
CA LEU A 269 -9.59 -5.47 5.17
C LEU A 269 -10.19 -6.62 5.96
N LEU A 270 -11.50 -6.86 5.73
CA LEU A 270 -12.23 -7.95 6.35
C LEU A 270 -12.68 -8.97 5.28
N PRO A 271 -12.78 -10.26 5.63
CA PRO A 271 -13.40 -11.25 4.76
C PRO A 271 -14.88 -10.90 4.54
N THR A 272 -15.37 -11.14 3.34
CA THR A 272 -16.79 -10.94 3.01
C THR A 272 -17.61 -12.18 3.37
N SER A 273 -18.83 -11.96 3.90
CA SER A 273 -19.78 -13.03 4.26
C SER A 273 -20.65 -13.47 3.09
N ASP A 274 -20.88 -12.61 2.09
CA ASP A 274 -21.78 -12.83 0.95
C ASP A 274 -21.14 -13.63 -0.19
N LYS A 275 -19.84 -13.54 -0.37
CA LYS A 275 -19.07 -14.22 -1.43
C LYS A 275 -17.60 -14.29 -1.06
N PRO A 276 -16.82 -15.21 -1.64
CA PRO A 276 -15.37 -15.21 -1.41
C PRO A 276 -14.72 -13.90 -1.81
N GLY A 277 -14.01 -13.25 -0.89
CA GLY A 277 -13.35 -11.98 -1.15
C GLY A 277 -13.04 -11.21 0.13
N ARG A 278 -12.68 -9.94 -0.04
CA ARG A 278 -12.43 -9.00 1.05
C ARG A 278 -13.07 -7.66 0.77
N VAL A 279 -13.44 -6.94 1.83
CA VAL A 279 -13.99 -5.59 1.76
C VAL A 279 -13.23 -4.68 2.71
N ALA A 280 -13.02 -3.43 2.29
CA ALA A 280 -12.36 -2.43 3.12
C ALA A 280 -13.35 -1.74 4.07
N ALA A 281 -13.03 -1.70 5.36
CA ALA A 281 -13.59 -0.75 6.31
C ALA A 281 -12.67 0.46 6.37
N LEU A 282 -13.23 1.66 6.20
CA LEU A 282 -12.48 2.91 6.10
C LEU A 282 -12.89 3.88 7.21
N GLU A 283 -11.93 4.24 8.05
CA GLU A 283 -12.03 5.46 8.84
C GLU A 283 -11.51 6.62 8.00
N ILE A 284 -12.29 7.68 7.92
CA ILE A 284 -11.97 8.84 7.08
C ILE A 284 -12.04 10.10 7.91
N MET A 285 -10.93 10.82 8.00
CA MET A 285 -10.82 12.14 8.58
C MET A 285 -10.49 13.17 7.50
N ILE A 286 -11.29 14.21 7.39
CA ILE A 286 -11.04 15.35 6.52
C ILE A 286 -10.58 16.53 7.37
N ASN A 287 -9.53 17.22 6.93
CA ASN A 287 -9.00 18.37 7.68
C ASN A 287 -9.89 19.62 7.51
N THR A 288 -10.99 19.62 8.23
CA THR A 288 -11.85 20.80 8.38
C THR A 288 -11.19 21.86 9.29
N PRO A 289 -11.67 23.12 9.32
CA PRO A 289 -11.18 24.12 10.28
C PRO A 289 -11.23 23.67 11.74
N ALA A 290 -12.22 22.84 12.11
CA ALA A 290 -12.32 22.26 13.45
C ALA A 290 -11.18 21.25 13.72
N ILE A 291 -10.95 20.30 12.81
CA ILE A 291 -9.85 19.32 12.88
C ILE A 291 -8.49 20.06 12.90
N SER A 292 -8.28 21.00 11.99
CA SER A 292 -7.06 21.83 11.94
C SER A 292 -6.77 22.50 13.28
N ASN A 293 -7.79 23.07 13.91
CA ASN A 293 -7.65 23.72 15.21
C ASN A 293 -7.30 22.74 16.34
N LEU A 294 -7.93 21.56 16.37
CA LEU A 294 -7.61 20.49 17.34
C LEU A 294 -6.15 20.04 17.21
N ILE A 295 -5.69 19.82 15.98
CA ILE A 295 -4.28 19.42 15.70
C ILE A 295 -3.33 20.52 16.21
N ARG A 296 -3.59 21.78 15.86
CA ARG A 296 -2.75 22.92 16.27
C ARG A 296 -2.65 23.07 17.78
N GLN A 297 -3.78 22.86 18.49
CA GLN A 297 -3.83 22.92 19.95
C GLN A 297 -3.29 21.67 20.64
N GLY A 298 -2.96 20.59 19.90
CA GLY A 298 -2.51 19.31 20.47
C GLY A 298 -3.63 18.51 21.16
N LYS A 299 -4.90 18.82 20.87
CA LYS A 299 -6.08 18.11 21.44
C LYS A 299 -6.45 16.91 20.59
N LEU A 300 -5.51 15.99 20.40
CA LEU A 300 -5.68 14.85 19.50
C LEU A 300 -6.70 13.83 20.02
N ASP A 301 -6.91 13.78 21.33
CA ASP A 301 -7.96 13.00 22.00
C ASP A 301 -9.37 13.35 21.54
N GLN A 302 -9.61 14.60 21.09
CA GLN A 302 -10.90 15.06 20.60
C GLN A 302 -11.14 14.78 19.11
N LEU A 303 -10.12 14.32 18.37
CA LEU A 303 -10.24 14.05 16.93
C LEU A 303 -11.27 12.94 16.64
N GLU A 304 -11.31 11.89 17.45
CA GLU A 304 -12.26 10.79 17.24
C GLU A 304 -13.72 11.29 17.34
N THR A 305 -14.04 12.13 18.33
CA THR A 305 -15.36 12.73 18.47
C THR A 305 -15.68 13.64 17.29
N ALA A 306 -14.71 14.42 16.81
CA ALA A 306 -14.88 15.28 15.65
C ALA A 306 -15.10 14.48 14.36
N ILE A 307 -14.43 13.32 14.19
CA ILE A 307 -14.68 12.41 13.08
C ILE A 307 -16.09 11.84 13.13
N GLN A 308 -16.56 11.40 14.30
CA GLN A 308 -17.91 10.85 14.48
C GLN A 308 -19.00 11.87 14.13
N SER A 309 -18.79 13.13 14.45
CA SER A 309 -19.74 14.22 14.15
C SER A 309 -19.61 14.81 12.74
N GLY A 310 -18.54 14.46 12.00
CA GLY A 310 -18.24 15.03 10.70
C GLY A 310 -18.84 14.28 9.49
N GLY A 311 -19.92 13.52 9.69
CA GLY A 311 -20.56 12.73 8.61
C GLY A 311 -21.04 13.59 7.44
N ASN A 312 -21.43 14.83 7.66
CA ASN A 312 -21.88 15.76 6.63
C ASN A 312 -20.80 16.17 5.60
N VAL A 313 -19.52 16.03 5.97
CA VAL A 313 -18.36 16.25 5.08
C VAL A 313 -17.69 14.94 4.64
N GLY A 314 -18.35 13.80 4.85
CA GLY A 314 -17.87 12.50 4.46
C GLY A 314 -16.90 11.83 5.44
N MET A 315 -16.70 12.39 6.64
CA MET A 315 -15.94 11.71 7.69
C MET A 315 -16.68 10.48 8.20
N LYS A 316 -15.93 9.47 8.61
CA LYS A 316 -16.47 8.22 9.14
C LYS A 316 -15.49 7.62 10.14
N SER A 317 -15.97 7.20 11.30
CA SER A 317 -15.15 6.44 12.25
C SER A 317 -15.04 4.97 11.82
N MET A 318 -14.01 4.26 12.29
CA MET A 318 -13.82 2.84 12.00
C MET A 318 -15.03 2.00 12.46
N ASP A 319 -15.52 2.23 13.67
CA ASP A 319 -16.71 1.53 14.18
C ASP A 319 -17.96 1.82 13.34
N GLY A 320 -18.12 3.05 12.85
CA GLY A 320 -19.21 3.43 11.94
C GLY A 320 -19.12 2.69 10.60
N ALA A 321 -17.91 2.56 10.05
CA ALA A 321 -17.67 1.82 8.81
C ALA A 321 -17.93 0.32 8.97
N LEU A 322 -17.47 -0.27 10.08
CA LEU A 322 -17.71 -1.68 10.40
C LEU A 322 -19.20 -1.98 10.56
N MET A 323 -19.93 -1.15 11.31
CA MET A 323 -21.36 -1.31 11.52
C MET A 323 -22.15 -1.20 10.22
N GLU A 324 -21.76 -0.29 9.32
CA GLU A 324 -22.36 -0.18 7.99
C GLU A 324 -22.17 -1.45 7.17
N LEU A 325 -20.98 -2.08 7.22
CA LEU A 325 -20.71 -3.34 6.52
C LEU A 325 -21.53 -4.50 7.09
N VAL A 326 -21.70 -4.56 8.40
CA VAL A 326 -22.58 -5.57 9.06
C VAL A 326 -24.03 -5.36 8.63
N ASN A 327 -24.54 -4.13 8.68
CA ASN A 327 -25.92 -3.83 8.29
C ASN A 327 -26.21 -4.12 6.80
N LYS A 328 -25.18 -4.03 5.94
CA LYS A 328 -25.27 -4.42 4.53
C LYS A 328 -25.07 -5.92 4.28
N GLY A 329 -24.88 -6.74 5.32
CA GLY A 329 -24.62 -8.16 5.20
C GLY A 329 -23.30 -8.52 4.49
N ARG A 330 -22.34 -7.57 4.46
CA ARG A 330 -21.04 -7.77 3.79
C ARG A 330 -20.00 -8.41 4.68
N VAL A 331 -20.12 -8.25 5.99
CA VAL A 331 -19.22 -8.75 7.02
C VAL A 331 -20.06 -9.30 8.16
N THR A 332 -19.62 -10.38 8.80
CA THR A 332 -20.31 -10.93 9.98
C THR A 332 -20.14 -10.01 11.18
N GLY A 333 -21.09 -10.03 12.11
CA GLY A 333 -21.00 -9.29 13.36
C GLY A 333 -19.78 -9.71 14.19
N GLN A 334 -19.40 -10.99 14.14
CA GLN A 334 -18.22 -11.53 14.82
C GLN A 334 -16.92 -10.93 14.29
N GLU A 335 -16.76 -10.88 12.95
CA GLU A 335 -15.58 -10.26 12.34
C GLU A 335 -15.49 -8.77 12.67
N ALA A 336 -16.61 -8.05 12.59
CA ALA A 336 -16.66 -6.63 12.94
C ALA A 336 -16.32 -6.41 14.41
N TYR A 337 -16.85 -7.23 15.33
CA TYR A 337 -16.52 -7.20 16.74
C TYR A 337 -15.01 -7.37 16.98
N GLN A 338 -14.35 -8.31 16.30
CA GLN A 338 -12.90 -8.51 16.46
C GLN A 338 -12.08 -7.28 16.09
N GLN A 339 -12.51 -6.53 15.09
CA GLN A 339 -11.78 -5.37 14.55
C GLN A 339 -12.22 -4.03 15.15
N ALA A 340 -13.36 -3.97 15.85
CA ALA A 340 -13.91 -2.74 16.40
C ALA A 340 -13.04 -2.13 17.51
N ASN A 341 -12.98 -0.79 17.53
CA ASN A 341 -12.36 -0.03 18.61
C ASN A 341 -13.21 -0.07 19.87
N ASN A 342 -14.52 0.10 19.74
CA ASN A 342 -15.49 -0.01 20.84
C ASN A 342 -16.30 -1.30 20.71
N LYS A 343 -15.84 -2.34 21.40
CA LYS A 343 -16.45 -3.68 21.40
C LYS A 343 -17.93 -3.68 21.83
N ALA A 344 -18.28 -2.82 22.80
CA ALA A 344 -19.64 -2.77 23.36
C ALA A 344 -20.70 -2.42 22.29
N LYS A 345 -20.34 -1.66 21.27
CA LYS A 345 -21.27 -1.33 20.16
C LYS A 345 -21.63 -2.53 19.30
N PHE A 346 -20.84 -3.59 19.32
CA PHE A 346 -21.00 -4.77 18.47
C PHE A 346 -21.50 -6.01 19.21
N GLU A 347 -21.71 -5.94 20.53
CA GLU A 347 -22.22 -7.06 21.34
C GLU A 347 -23.57 -7.58 20.82
N SER A 348 -24.47 -6.69 20.40
CA SER A 348 -25.81 -7.06 19.92
C SER A 348 -25.82 -7.69 18.52
N VAL A 349 -24.79 -7.48 17.72
CA VAL A 349 -24.66 -8.02 16.36
C VAL A 349 -23.65 -9.17 16.29
N ARG A 350 -22.97 -9.44 17.38
CA ARG A 350 -22.09 -10.58 17.54
C ARG A 350 -22.95 -11.85 17.51
N GLU A 351 -22.82 -12.68 16.47
CA GLU A 351 -23.43 -13.99 16.45
C GLU A 351 -22.87 -14.80 17.63
N THR A 352 -23.74 -15.22 18.52
CA THR A 352 -23.42 -16.27 19.48
C THR A 352 -23.18 -17.52 18.65
N THR A 353 -21.95 -17.97 18.55
CA THR A 353 -21.64 -19.31 18.06
C THR A 353 -22.34 -20.26 19.03
N GLU A 354 -23.49 -20.78 18.66
CA GLU A 354 -24.05 -21.96 19.33
C GLU A 354 -23.03 -23.08 19.09
N GLU A 355 -22.52 -23.62 20.19
CA GLU A 355 -21.61 -24.76 20.23
C GLU A 355 -22.25 -26.03 19.63
#